data_dc3121eac436a60cce3550f8b1685887
#
_entry.id   dc3121eac436a60cce3550f8b1685887
#
_cell.length_a   1.000
_cell.length_b   1.000
_cell.length_c   1.000
_cell.angle_alpha   90.00
_cell.angle_beta   90.00
_cell.angle_gamma   90.00
#
_symmetry.space_group_name_H-M   'P 1'
#
loop_
_entity.id
_entity.type
_entity.pdbx_description
1 polymer ?
#
loop_
_entity_poly.entity_id
_entity_poly.type
_entity_poly.pdbx_seq_one_letter_code
_entity_poly.pdbx_strand_id
1 'polypeptide(L)'
;MRSRTSSRPGGRARRPESDPYPASEFLGLLGDRVREMRHLCGMSRKELARQSRISERYVAQIEAGKGNVSIVLLLRIACAIRAARDNTA
;
A
#
# COMPACT_ATOMS: atom_id res chain seq x y z
N MET A 1 -14.80 31.06 -16.35
CA MET A 1 -14.89 30.58 -16.15
C MET A 1 -14.98 30.13 -16.05
N ARG A 2 -14.78 29.71 -15.92
CA ARG A 2 -14.97 28.96 -15.76
C ARG A 2 -14.55 28.27 -15.46
N SER A 3 -14.29 27.98 -15.37
CA SER A 3 -14.12 27.15 -15.03
C SER A 3 -13.76 26.53 -14.99
N ARG A 4 -13.50 26.41 -14.88
CA ARG A 4 -13.40 25.59 -14.78
C ARG A 4 -13.17 24.84 -14.74
N THR A 5 -12.88 24.74 -14.77
CA THR A 5 -12.94 23.85 -14.76
C THR A 5 -12.75 23.16 -14.99
N SER A 6 -12.45 23.16 -15.07
CA SER A 6 -12.45 22.40 -15.25
C SER A 6 -12.37 21.64 -15.49
N SER A 7 -12.14 21.49 -15.53
CA SER A 7 -12.26 20.65 -15.70
C SER A 7 -12.15 19.99 -16.00
N ARG A 8 -11.94 19.80 -15.98
CA ARG A 8 -12.07 18.98 -16.24
C ARG A 8 -12.07 18.35 -16.22
N PRO A 9 -11.95 18.23 -16.14
CA PRO A 9 -12.06 17.34 -16.12
C PRO A 9 -11.99 16.74 -16.18
N GLY A 10 -11.71 17.50 -16.05
CA GLY A 10 -11.26 16.29 -16.34
C GLY A 10 -11.96 15.26 -16.27
N GLY A 11 -12.69 15.55 -15.86
CA GLY A 11 -13.53 14.44 -15.76
C GLY A 11 -13.21 13.30 -16.64
N ARG A 12 -12.50 13.51 -17.59
CA ARG A 12 -12.21 12.42 -18.48
C ARG A 12 -11.29 11.40 -17.79
N ALA A 13 -11.73 10.16 -17.76
CA ALA A 13 -10.94 9.10 -17.18
C ALA A 13 -9.68 8.89 -18.03
N ARG A 14 -8.58 8.78 -17.36
CA ARG A 14 -7.34 8.51 -18.03
C ARG A 14 -7.24 7.01 -18.33
N ARG A 15 -6.77 6.69 -19.51
CA ARG A 15 -6.59 5.29 -19.86
C ARG A 15 -5.41 4.70 -19.09
N PRO A 16 -5.51 3.42 -18.69
CA PRO A 16 -4.42 2.80 -17.95
C PRO A 16 -3.06 2.88 -18.65
N GLU A 17 -3.05 2.72 -19.95
CA GLU A 17 -1.78 2.70 -20.67
C GLU A 17 -1.13 4.07 -20.76
N SER A 18 -1.84 5.13 -20.39
CA SER A 18 -1.26 6.47 -20.41
C SER A 18 -0.83 6.93 -19.03
N ASP A 19 -1.02 6.11 -18.01
CA ASP A 19 -0.58 6.45 -16.66
C ASP A 19 0.91 6.21 -16.53
N PRO A 20 1.65 7.16 -15.94
CA PRO A 20 3.07 6.92 -15.66
C PRO A 20 3.29 5.82 -14.63
N TYR A 21 2.28 5.56 -13.80
CA TYR A 21 2.36 4.51 -12.78
C TYR A 21 1.09 3.68 -12.84
N PRO A 22 1.03 2.66 -13.71
CA PRO A 22 -0.13 1.78 -13.73
C PRO A 22 -0.38 1.18 -12.35
N ALA A 23 -1.65 1.04 -12.00
CA ALA A 23 -2.02 0.56 -10.67
C ALA A 23 -1.38 -0.79 -10.34
N SER A 24 -1.34 -1.70 -11.30
CA SER A 24 -0.76 -3.03 -11.06
C SER A 24 0.72 -2.94 -10.75
N GLU A 25 1.43 -2.07 -11.45
CA GLU A 25 2.87 -1.90 -11.21
C GLU A 25 3.09 -1.28 -9.83
N PHE A 26 2.31 -0.27 -9.49
CA PHE A 26 2.42 0.36 -8.19
C PHE A 26 2.15 -0.63 -7.07
N LEU A 27 1.10 -1.44 -7.21
CA LEU A 27 0.76 -2.42 -6.19
C LEU A 27 1.84 -3.48 -6.03
N GLY A 28 2.50 -3.85 -7.13
CA GLY A 28 3.61 -4.79 -7.05
C GLY A 28 4.77 -4.21 -6.28
N LEU A 29 5.13 -2.97 -6.57
CA LEU A 29 6.22 -2.30 -5.86
C LEU A 29 5.90 -2.11 -4.38
N LEU A 30 4.65 -1.73 -4.09
CA LEU A 30 4.22 -1.57 -2.70
C LEU A 30 4.31 -2.89 -1.96
N GLY A 31 3.84 -3.97 -2.57
CA GLY A 31 3.90 -5.29 -1.94
C GLY A 31 5.31 -5.73 -1.65
N ASP A 32 6.22 -5.51 -2.60
CA ASP A 32 7.63 -5.83 -2.41
C ASP A 32 8.22 -5.03 -1.26
N ARG A 33 7.86 -3.75 -1.17
CA ARG A 33 8.37 -2.90 -0.12
C ARG A 33 7.87 -3.34 1.25
N VAL A 34 6.59 -3.67 1.35
CA VAL A 34 6.03 -4.16 2.61
C VAL A 34 6.74 -5.43 3.05
N ARG A 35 6.94 -6.37 2.11
CA ARG A 35 7.63 -7.62 2.44
C ARG A 35 9.05 -7.36 2.88
N GLU A 36 9.76 -6.49 2.19
CA GLU A 36 11.13 -6.15 2.54
C GLU A 36 11.21 -5.58 3.95
N MET A 37 10.36 -4.62 4.25
CA MET A 37 10.37 -3.98 5.56
C MET A 37 9.99 -4.96 6.66
N ARG A 38 9.04 -5.86 6.36
CA ARG A 38 8.66 -6.89 7.32
C ARG A 38 9.85 -7.78 7.64
N HIS A 39 10.58 -8.21 6.62
CA HIS A 39 11.76 -9.06 6.84
C HIS A 39 12.84 -8.33 7.62
N LEU A 40 13.04 -7.05 7.33
CA LEU A 40 14.05 -6.27 8.05
C LEU A 40 13.71 -6.13 9.52
N CYS A 41 12.42 -6.16 9.87
CA CYS A 41 11.97 -6.11 11.25
C CYS A 41 11.88 -7.48 11.89
N GLY A 42 12.20 -8.54 11.15
CA GLY A 42 12.18 -9.90 11.70
C GLY A 42 10.78 -10.40 11.99
N MET A 43 9.78 -9.90 11.29
CA MET A 43 8.39 -10.29 11.55
C MET A 43 7.89 -11.29 10.53
N SER A 44 7.06 -12.25 11.00
CA SER A 44 6.27 -13.07 10.10
C SER A 44 5.07 -12.26 9.62
N ARG A 45 4.39 -12.76 8.56
CA ARG A 45 3.14 -12.14 8.14
C ARG A 45 2.12 -12.13 9.26
N LYS A 46 2.07 -13.22 10.02
CA LYS A 46 1.14 -13.32 11.14
C LYS A 46 1.41 -12.24 12.18
N GLU A 47 2.67 -12.00 12.46
CA GLU A 47 3.04 -10.99 13.44
C GLU A 47 2.71 -9.59 12.94
N LEU A 48 3.02 -9.31 11.68
CA LEU A 48 2.68 -8.01 11.11
C LEU A 48 1.18 -7.79 11.12
N ALA A 49 0.41 -8.83 10.77
CA ALA A 49 -1.04 -8.73 10.77
C ALA A 49 -1.56 -8.42 12.17
N ARG A 50 -1.03 -9.12 13.17
CA ARG A 50 -1.45 -8.91 14.54
C ARG A 50 -1.16 -7.49 15.01
N GLN A 51 0.03 -7.01 14.75
CA GLN A 51 0.42 -5.66 15.18
C GLN A 51 -0.31 -4.56 14.42
N SER A 52 -0.68 -4.85 13.17
CA SER A 52 -1.40 -3.88 12.32
C SER A 52 -2.91 -3.94 12.51
N ARG A 53 -3.40 -4.96 13.22
CA ARG A 53 -4.84 -5.20 13.43
C ARG A 53 -5.56 -5.43 12.11
N ILE A 54 -4.94 -6.23 11.25
CA ILE A 54 -5.55 -6.64 9.98
C ILE A 54 -5.37 -8.15 9.87
N SER A 55 -6.02 -8.75 8.89
CA SER A 55 -5.91 -10.19 8.73
C SER A 55 -4.58 -10.56 8.08
N GLU A 56 -4.10 -11.74 8.39
CA GLU A 56 -2.90 -12.28 7.75
C GLU A 56 -3.11 -12.41 6.25
N ARG A 57 -4.33 -12.79 5.86
CA ARG A 57 -4.68 -12.90 4.45
C ARG A 57 -4.54 -11.57 3.74
N TYR A 58 -4.94 -10.47 4.40
CA TYR A 58 -4.81 -9.15 3.81
C TYR A 58 -3.34 -8.77 3.62
N VAL A 59 -2.51 -9.08 4.62
CA VAL A 59 -1.07 -8.86 4.49
C VAL A 59 -0.52 -9.63 3.28
N ALA A 60 -0.93 -10.90 3.14
CA ALA A 60 -0.47 -11.72 2.02
C ALA A 60 -0.91 -11.12 0.68
N GLN A 61 -2.13 -10.59 0.61
CA GLN A 61 -2.60 -9.97 -0.62
C GLN A 61 -1.82 -8.73 -0.97
N ILE A 62 -1.51 -7.90 0.03
CA ILE A 62 -0.71 -6.70 -0.19
C ILE A 62 0.67 -7.09 -0.72
N GLU A 63 1.30 -8.05 -0.09
CA GLU A 63 2.66 -8.46 -0.48
C GLU A 63 2.67 -9.11 -1.86
N ALA A 64 1.54 -9.69 -2.28
CA ALA A 64 1.42 -10.26 -3.62
C ALA A 64 1.08 -9.21 -4.68
N GLY A 65 0.84 -7.97 -4.27
CA GLY A 65 0.50 -6.91 -5.21
C GLY A 65 -0.91 -7.02 -5.75
N LYS A 66 -1.82 -7.64 -4.99
CA LYS A 66 -3.17 -7.93 -5.45
C LYS A 66 -4.22 -7.13 -4.70
N GLY A 67 -5.32 -6.88 -5.38
CA GLY A 67 -6.46 -6.21 -4.78
C GLY A 67 -6.26 -4.73 -4.58
N ASN A 68 -7.21 -4.13 -3.90
CA ASN A 68 -7.15 -2.71 -3.57
C ASN A 68 -6.67 -2.56 -2.14
N VAL A 69 -5.71 -1.67 -1.95
CA VAL A 69 -5.15 -1.43 -0.62
C VAL A 69 -5.84 -0.22 -0.02
N SER A 70 -6.43 -0.41 1.15
CA SER A 70 -7.00 0.70 1.90
C SER A 70 -5.88 1.57 2.46
N ILE A 71 -6.00 2.87 2.30
CA ILE A 71 -5.01 3.80 2.82
C ILE A 71 -4.94 3.69 4.35
N VAL A 72 -6.08 3.51 5.00
CA VAL A 72 -6.10 3.39 6.46
C VAL A 72 -5.35 2.13 6.91
N LEU A 73 -5.59 1.01 6.23
CA LEU A 73 -4.91 -0.23 6.60
C LEU A 73 -3.43 -0.17 6.27
N LEU A 74 -3.08 0.49 5.19
CA LEU A 74 -1.66 0.67 4.86
C LEU A 74 -0.98 1.52 5.92
N LEU A 75 -1.66 2.53 6.43
CA LEU A 75 -1.13 3.33 7.52
C LEU A 75 -0.87 2.48 8.77
N ARG A 76 -1.79 1.57 9.08
CA ARG A 76 -1.60 0.66 10.22
C ARG A 76 -0.35 -0.18 10.04
N ILE A 77 -0.12 -0.68 8.83
CA ILE A 77 1.08 -1.45 8.54
C ILE A 77 2.33 -0.59 8.74
N ALA A 78 2.31 0.63 8.22
CA ALA A 78 3.46 1.53 8.35
C ALA A 78 3.75 1.82 9.81
N CYS A 79 2.71 2.03 10.62
CA CYS A 79 2.88 2.29 12.04
C CYS A 79 3.46 1.07 12.77
N ALA A 80 3.01 -0.12 12.40
CA ALA A 80 3.51 -1.34 13.02
C ALA A 80 4.99 -1.55 12.70
N ILE A 81 5.37 -1.30 11.46
CA ILE A 81 6.76 -1.43 11.03
C ILE A 81 7.63 -0.41 11.76
N ARG A 82 7.14 0.82 11.85
CA ARG A 82 7.88 1.87 12.55
C ARG A 82 8.09 1.51 14.02
N ALA A 83 7.05 1.03 14.68
CA ALA A 83 7.15 0.65 16.08
C ALA A 83 8.15 -0.49 16.26
N ALA A 84 8.14 -1.47 15.36
CA ALA A 84 9.08 -2.58 15.42
C ALA A 84 10.51 -2.11 15.25
N ARG A 85 10.75 -1.17 14.34
CA ARG A 85 12.08 -0.61 14.14
C ARG A 85 12.55 0.13 15.38
N ASP A 86 11.68 0.92 15.97
CA ASP A 86 12.04 1.67 17.17
C ASP A 86 12.38 0.74 18.32
N ASN A 87 11.70 -0.40 18.42
CA ASN A 87 11.94 -1.34 19.51
C ASN A 87 13.21 -2.16 19.31
N THR A 88 13.71 -2.25 18.08
CA THR A 88 14.91 -3.03 17.81
C THR A 88 16.18 -2.17 17.80
N ALA A 89 16.03 -0.90 17.96
CA ALA A 89 17.16 0.04 17.91
C ALA A 89 18.11 -0.06 19.11
#